data_7bd29d1d5b79e284a9b542ef4dc62f00
#
_entry.id   7bd29d1d5b79e284a9b542ef4dc62f00
#
_cell.length_a   1.000
_cell.length_b   1.000
_cell.length_c   1.000
_cell.angle_alpha   90.00
_cell.angle_beta   90.00
_cell.angle_gamma   90.00
#
_symmetry.space_group_name_H-M   'P 1'
#
loop_
_entity.id
_entity.type
_entity.pdbx_description
1 polymer ?
#
loop_
_entity_poly.entity_id
_entity_poly.type
_entity_poly.pdbx_seq_one_letter_code
_entity_poly.pdbx_strand_id
1 'polypeptide(L)'
;AIEKIGFDKLAEYDELILLNYTFFAPIFPFSELFEWSEKQNVDFWGISDHGKVQPNPFTGTGVLHKHIQSHFIAVRKNMLNSHEFEHYWKNMPMIHSYTDSVLMHESRFTHYFYSKGYSYAVYVDSDVFGSKYPTFYEIDDTFSKSRSPILKRRPFFHDPLHHDRECLFLRRAIEYIQEESEYPIELIIKNILRTSKPKDIATNMTLLKVFDSL
;
A
#
# COMPACT_ATOMS: atom_id res chain seq x y z
N ALA A 1 -8.31 16.91 4.17
CA ALA A 1 -9.62 16.33 3.82
C ALA A 1 -10.46 16.12 5.08
N ILE A 2 -9.96 15.36 6.06
CA ILE A 2 -10.67 15.01 7.31
C ILE A 2 -11.19 16.26 8.03
N GLU A 3 -10.34 17.23 8.34
CA GLU A 3 -10.76 18.49 8.99
C GLU A 3 -11.80 19.28 8.18
N LYS A 4 -11.74 19.21 6.84
CA LYS A 4 -12.72 19.90 5.99
C LYS A 4 -14.09 19.22 6.02
N ILE A 5 -14.14 17.90 6.17
CA ILE A 5 -15.40 17.14 6.32
C ILE A 5 -15.96 17.37 7.71
N GLY A 6 -15.10 17.40 8.72
CA GLY A 6 -15.44 17.48 10.14
C GLY A 6 -15.61 16.11 10.79
N PHE A 7 -15.13 15.98 12.03
CA PHE A 7 -15.17 14.72 12.77
C PHE A 7 -16.59 14.29 13.10
N ASP A 8 -17.48 15.25 13.43
CA ASP A 8 -18.90 14.96 13.70
C ASP A 8 -19.58 14.32 12.48
N LYS A 9 -19.25 14.80 11.27
CA LYS A 9 -19.77 14.21 10.03
C LYS A 9 -19.21 12.84 9.75
N LEU A 10 -17.93 12.62 10.04
CA LEU A 10 -17.30 11.31 9.89
C LEU A 10 -17.89 10.27 10.86
N ALA A 11 -18.31 10.70 12.03
CA ALA A 11 -18.94 9.85 13.04
C ALA A 11 -20.27 9.20 12.58
N GLU A 12 -20.92 9.73 11.55
CA GLU A 12 -22.14 9.16 10.97
C GLU A 12 -21.88 7.87 10.17
N TYR A 13 -20.61 7.62 9.75
CA TYR A 13 -20.24 6.48 8.94
C TYR A 13 -19.74 5.30 9.79
N ASP A 14 -19.92 4.09 9.28
CA ASP A 14 -19.46 2.88 9.95
C ASP A 14 -17.97 2.62 9.70
N GLU A 15 -17.44 3.10 8.57
CA GLU A 15 -16.04 2.96 8.20
C GLU A 15 -15.57 4.14 7.35
N LEU A 16 -14.35 4.60 7.57
CA LEU A 16 -13.63 5.58 6.76
C LEU A 16 -12.50 4.90 6.01
N ILE A 17 -12.51 4.99 4.68
CA ILE A 17 -11.41 4.49 3.85
C ILE A 17 -10.54 5.66 3.40
N LEU A 18 -9.27 5.62 3.80
CA LEU A 18 -8.21 6.52 3.35
C LEU A 18 -7.41 5.82 2.24
N LEU A 19 -7.43 6.36 1.04
CA LEU A 19 -6.69 5.78 -0.07
C LEU A 19 -5.99 6.85 -0.92
N ASN A 20 -4.95 6.43 -1.64
CA ASN A 20 -4.23 7.29 -2.56
C ASN A 20 -4.03 6.62 -3.94
N TYR A 21 -3.44 7.34 -4.89
CA TYR A 21 -3.30 6.94 -6.29
C TYR A 21 -2.01 6.13 -6.60
N THR A 22 -1.33 5.57 -5.61
CA THR A 22 0.00 4.95 -5.81
C THR A 22 -0.07 3.49 -6.24
N PHE A 23 -1.23 3.01 -6.65
CA PHE A 23 -1.47 1.65 -7.13
C PHE A 23 -2.48 1.59 -8.26
N PHE A 24 -2.51 0.47 -8.97
CA PHE A 24 -3.55 0.07 -9.91
C PHE A 24 -4.52 -0.88 -9.21
N ALA A 25 -5.82 -0.67 -9.38
CA ALA A 25 -6.89 -1.48 -8.79
C ALA A 25 -8.23 -1.26 -9.52
N PRO A 26 -9.20 -2.15 -9.32
CA PRO A 26 -9.08 -3.43 -8.64
C PRO A 26 -8.50 -4.51 -9.56
N ILE A 27 -7.39 -5.16 -9.20
CA ILE A 27 -6.85 -6.30 -9.95
C ILE A 27 -7.77 -7.51 -9.79
N PHE A 28 -8.16 -7.80 -8.56
CA PHE A 28 -9.25 -8.71 -8.21
C PHE A 28 -10.39 -7.92 -7.58
N PRO A 29 -11.64 -8.39 -7.63
CA PRO A 29 -12.79 -7.66 -7.12
C PRO A 29 -12.61 -7.21 -5.66
N PHE A 30 -12.88 -5.94 -5.37
CA PHE A 30 -12.85 -5.45 -3.99
C PHE A 30 -13.90 -6.11 -3.08
N SER A 31 -14.92 -6.78 -3.64
CA SER A 31 -15.84 -7.59 -2.85
C SER A 31 -15.10 -8.66 -2.06
N GLU A 32 -14.10 -9.34 -2.63
CA GLU A 32 -13.28 -10.35 -1.93
C GLU A 32 -12.54 -9.72 -0.72
N LEU A 33 -11.99 -8.53 -0.92
CA LEU A 33 -11.30 -7.77 0.13
C LEU A 33 -12.27 -7.37 1.26
N PHE A 34 -13.46 -6.87 0.91
CA PHE A 34 -14.46 -6.47 1.92
C PHE A 34 -15.05 -7.67 2.64
N GLU A 35 -15.36 -8.76 1.95
CA GLU A 35 -15.79 -10.02 2.58
C GLU A 35 -14.72 -10.58 3.56
N TRP A 36 -13.43 -10.44 3.24
CA TRP A 36 -12.36 -10.76 4.16
C TRP A 36 -12.38 -9.83 5.36
N SER A 37 -12.52 -8.53 5.13
CA SER A 37 -12.50 -7.53 6.21
C SER A 37 -13.65 -7.70 7.20
N GLU A 38 -14.83 -8.10 6.75
CA GLU A 38 -15.98 -8.39 7.62
C GLU A 38 -15.73 -9.52 8.61
N LYS A 39 -14.84 -10.46 8.25
CA LYS A 39 -14.45 -11.57 9.12
C LYS A 39 -13.39 -11.18 10.15
N GLN A 40 -12.79 -9.99 10.02
CA GLN A 40 -11.77 -9.49 10.95
C GLN A 40 -12.43 -8.66 12.05
N ASN A 41 -12.28 -9.07 13.30
CA ASN A 41 -12.75 -8.29 14.44
C ASN A 41 -11.66 -7.34 14.91
N VAL A 42 -11.43 -6.26 14.15
CA VAL A 42 -10.37 -5.27 14.40
C VAL A 42 -10.91 -3.85 14.27
N ASP A 43 -10.18 -2.87 14.80
CA ASP A 43 -10.55 -1.46 14.79
C ASP A 43 -10.16 -0.74 13.49
N PHE A 44 -9.09 -1.22 12.82
CA PHE A 44 -8.67 -0.73 11.52
C PHE A 44 -7.96 -1.83 10.72
N TRP A 45 -7.90 -1.64 9.41
CA TRP A 45 -7.26 -2.63 8.53
C TRP A 45 -6.71 -1.99 7.26
N GLY A 46 -5.89 -2.73 6.52
CA GLY A 46 -5.34 -2.27 5.26
C GLY A 46 -5.10 -3.40 4.26
N ILE A 47 -4.76 -3.02 3.03
CA ILE A 47 -4.49 -4.02 2.00
C ILE A 47 -3.15 -4.71 2.23
N SER A 48 -2.09 -3.95 2.51
CA SER A 48 -0.77 -4.52 2.75
C SER A 48 -0.01 -3.77 3.84
N ASP A 49 0.98 -4.42 4.39
CA ASP A 49 1.89 -3.83 5.35
C ASP A 49 3.34 -3.83 4.86
N HIS A 50 4.16 -3.14 5.61
CA HIS A 50 5.62 -3.25 5.59
C HIS A 50 6.06 -3.92 6.88
N GLY A 51 6.82 -5.02 6.79
CA GLY A 51 7.32 -5.75 7.95
C GLY A 51 8.33 -4.91 8.76
N LYS A 52 8.57 -5.34 9.99
CA LYS A 52 9.55 -4.71 10.88
C LYS A 52 10.97 -4.81 10.32
N VAL A 53 11.71 -3.69 10.32
CA VAL A 53 13.11 -3.61 9.89
C VAL A 53 13.98 -2.96 10.97
N GLN A 54 15.15 -3.55 11.21
CA GLN A 54 16.14 -3.02 12.12
C GLN A 54 17.56 -3.28 11.56
N PRO A 55 18.42 -2.24 11.44
CA PRO A 55 18.16 -0.83 11.75
C PRO A 55 17.13 -0.21 10.80
N ASN A 56 16.49 0.88 11.23
CA ASN A 56 15.57 1.63 10.38
C ASN A 56 16.34 2.20 9.16
N PRO A 57 15.94 1.87 7.93
CA PRO A 57 16.69 2.23 6.72
C PRO A 57 16.69 3.74 6.42
N PHE A 58 15.78 4.51 7.01
CA PHE A 58 15.70 5.96 6.80
C PHE A 58 16.62 6.76 7.75
N THR A 59 16.92 6.20 8.93
CA THR A 59 17.69 6.88 9.98
C THR A 59 19.02 6.20 10.27
N GLY A 60 19.22 4.97 9.78
CA GLY A 60 20.41 4.15 10.07
C GLY A 60 20.44 3.57 11.49
N THR A 61 19.50 3.95 12.35
CA THR A 61 19.41 3.51 13.76
C THR A 61 17.95 3.25 14.17
N GLY A 62 17.74 2.59 15.31
CA GLY A 62 16.39 2.31 15.81
C GLY A 62 15.63 1.27 14.99
N VAL A 63 14.30 1.34 15.05
CA VAL A 63 13.40 0.36 14.44
C VAL A 63 12.38 1.04 13.54
N LEU A 64 12.20 0.53 12.35
CA LEU A 64 10.99 0.75 11.56
C LEU A 64 10.00 -0.35 11.94
N HIS A 65 8.96 0.02 12.69
CA HIS A 65 7.95 -0.93 13.14
C HIS A 65 7.11 -1.47 11.98
N LYS A 66 6.59 -2.69 12.14
CA LYS A 66 5.59 -3.24 11.22
C LYS A 66 4.39 -2.29 11.16
N HIS A 67 3.91 -1.96 9.95
CA HIS A 67 2.84 -0.99 9.80
C HIS A 67 2.06 -1.21 8.49
N ILE A 68 0.78 -0.90 8.53
CA ILE A 68 -0.07 -0.83 7.34
C ILE A 68 0.47 0.28 6.42
N GLN A 69 0.57 -0.03 5.14
CA GLN A 69 1.00 0.96 4.15
C GLN A 69 -0.12 1.95 3.85
N SER A 70 0.20 3.24 3.83
CA SER A 70 -0.74 4.36 3.75
C SER A 70 -1.53 4.47 2.43
N HIS A 71 -1.28 3.58 1.47
CA HIS A 71 -2.02 3.61 0.21
C HIS A 71 -3.48 3.16 0.33
N PHE A 72 -3.81 2.35 1.35
CA PHE A 72 -5.17 1.98 1.70
C PHE A 72 -5.26 1.63 3.18
N ILE A 73 -6.01 2.42 3.94
CA ILE A 73 -6.29 2.20 5.36
C ILE A 73 -7.78 2.40 5.57
N ALA A 74 -8.44 1.41 6.13
CA ALA A 74 -9.84 1.49 6.56
C ALA A 74 -9.90 1.59 8.08
N VAL A 75 -10.66 2.55 8.59
CA VAL A 75 -10.83 2.84 10.02
C VAL A 75 -12.29 2.64 10.38
N ARG A 76 -12.57 1.72 11.30
CA ARG A 76 -13.93 1.40 11.72
C ARG A 76 -14.48 2.38 12.75
N LYS A 77 -15.79 2.39 12.88
CA LYS A 77 -16.57 3.33 13.67
C LYS A 77 -16.05 3.54 15.08
N ASN A 78 -15.68 2.46 15.78
CA ASN A 78 -15.18 2.55 17.15
C ASN A 78 -13.93 3.45 17.26
N MET A 79 -12.94 3.19 16.41
CA MET A 79 -11.72 4.01 16.36
C MET A 79 -12.00 5.39 15.73
N LEU A 80 -12.83 5.46 14.67
CA LEU A 80 -13.18 6.70 13.97
C LEU A 80 -13.79 7.74 14.91
N ASN A 81 -14.60 7.30 15.88
CA ASN A 81 -15.28 8.15 16.85
C ASN A 81 -14.47 8.41 18.13
N SER A 82 -13.21 7.97 18.16
CA SER A 82 -12.37 8.13 19.34
C SER A 82 -11.69 9.49 19.39
N HIS A 83 -11.43 9.95 20.62
CA HIS A 83 -10.62 11.12 20.88
C HIS A 83 -9.20 10.96 20.32
N GLU A 84 -8.65 9.74 20.36
CA GLU A 84 -7.32 9.40 19.84
C GLU A 84 -7.22 9.62 18.33
N PHE A 85 -8.27 9.28 17.56
CA PHE A 85 -8.31 9.50 16.13
C PHE A 85 -8.36 10.99 15.79
N GLU A 86 -9.23 11.74 16.45
CA GLU A 86 -9.31 13.20 16.29
C GLU A 86 -7.99 13.89 16.68
N HIS A 87 -7.43 13.51 17.84
CA HIS A 87 -6.17 14.04 18.35
C HIS A 87 -5.00 13.76 17.38
N TYR A 88 -4.91 12.55 16.83
CA TYR A 88 -3.87 12.18 15.88
C TYR A 88 -3.87 13.11 14.65
N TRP A 89 -5.03 13.32 14.04
CA TRP A 89 -5.14 14.14 12.84
C TRP A 89 -4.97 15.63 13.11
N LYS A 90 -5.47 16.15 14.22
CA LYS A 90 -5.28 17.57 14.61
C LYS A 90 -3.82 17.90 14.93
N ASN A 91 -3.05 16.94 15.42
CA ASN A 91 -1.67 17.13 15.83
C ASN A 91 -0.66 16.46 14.88
N MET A 92 -1.09 16.06 13.69
CA MET A 92 -0.20 15.47 12.68
C MET A 92 0.83 16.52 12.24
N PRO A 93 2.14 16.21 12.31
CA PRO A 93 3.17 17.15 11.90
C PRO A 93 3.10 17.43 10.39
N MET A 94 3.57 18.60 9.98
CA MET A 94 3.70 18.95 8.57
C MET A 94 4.70 18.01 7.88
N ILE A 95 4.31 17.50 6.73
CA ILE A 95 5.13 16.59 5.91
C ILE A 95 5.81 17.41 4.82
N HIS A 96 7.14 17.41 4.80
CA HIS A 96 7.95 18.17 3.85
C HIS A 96 8.72 17.29 2.85
N SER A 97 8.85 15.98 3.15
CA SER A 97 9.61 15.04 2.33
C SER A 97 8.96 13.66 2.27
N TYR A 98 9.44 12.83 1.34
CA TYR A 98 9.08 11.41 1.30
C TYR A 98 9.45 10.70 2.61
N THR A 99 10.63 10.97 3.15
CA THR A 99 11.08 10.38 4.43
C THR A 99 10.17 10.79 5.57
N ASP A 100 9.75 12.05 5.64
CA ASP A 100 8.80 12.52 6.65
C ASP A 100 7.46 11.79 6.52
N SER A 101 6.98 11.58 5.28
CA SER A 101 5.70 10.89 5.07
C SER A 101 5.73 9.45 5.60
N VAL A 102 6.87 8.78 5.48
CA VAL A 102 7.04 7.42 6.04
C VAL A 102 7.20 7.46 7.56
N LEU A 103 8.13 8.28 8.07
CA LEU A 103 8.49 8.26 9.49
C LEU A 103 7.46 8.93 10.41
N MET A 104 6.84 10.04 9.95
CA MET A 104 5.95 10.83 10.78
C MET A 104 4.47 10.47 10.60
N HIS A 105 4.13 9.74 9.53
CA HIS A 105 2.75 9.36 9.27
C HIS A 105 2.58 7.86 9.01
N GLU A 106 3.10 7.30 7.92
CA GLU A 106 2.80 5.92 7.51
C GLU A 106 3.18 4.90 8.60
N SER A 107 4.46 4.85 8.99
CA SER A 107 4.91 3.92 10.03
C SER A 107 4.41 4.26 11.43
N ARG A 108 4.14 5.56 11.68
CA ARG A 108 3.64 6.02 12.97
C ARG A 108 2.17 5.70 13.20
N PHE A 109 1.32 5.76 12.15
CA PHE A 109 -0.12 5.55 12.27
C PHE A 109 -0.45 4.22 12.96
N THR A 110 -0.01 3.12 12.39
CA THR A 110 -0.26 1.78 12.96
C THR A 110 0.30 1.65 14.37
N HIS A 111 1.54 2.07 14.58
CA HIS A 111 2.19 1.97 15.90
C HIS A 111 1.49 2.81 16.96
N TYR A 112 1.08 4.03 16.62
CA TYR A 112 0.37 4.93 17.52
C TYR A 112 -0.94 4.30 18.02
N PHE A 113 -1.80 3.85 17.10
CA PHE A 113 -3.10 3.29 17.46
C PHE A 113 -2.97 1.93 18.14
N TYR A 114 -2.06 1.08 17.68
CA TYR A 114 -1.78 -0.19 18.35
C TYR A 114 -1.30 0.01 19.79
N SER A 115 -0.46 1.00 20.06
CA SER A 115 0.00 1.34 21.41
C SER A 115 -1.10 1.89 22.33
N LYS A 116 -2.23 2.33 21.75
CA LYS A 116 -3.44 2.77 22.47
C LYS A 116 -4.47 1.66 22.65
N GLY A 117 -4.14 0.42 22.24
CA GLY A 117 -5.00 -0.74 22.42
C GLY A 117 -5.93 -1.03 21.22
N TYR A 118 -5.83 -0.28 20.11
CA TYR A 118 -6.57 -0.60 18.90
C TYR A 118 -5.94 -1.77 18.15
N SER A 119 -6.77 -2.67 17.68
CA SER A 119 -6.37 -3.85 16.92
C SER A 119 -6.39 -3.59 15.42
N TYR A 120 -5.52 -4.29 14.67
CA TYR A 120 -5.51 -4.17 13.21
C TYR A 120 -5.26 -5.51 12.51
N ALA A 121 -5.62 -5.55 11.21
CA ALA A 121 -5.34 -6.65 10.31
C ALA A 121 -4.90 -6.14 8.94
N VAL A 122 -4.23 -7.00 8.16
CA VAL A 122 -3.84 -6.72 6.78
C VAL A 122 -4.19 -7.88 5.87
N TYR A 123 -4.64 -7.59 4.67
CA TYR A 123 -5.03 -8.60 3.68
C TYR A 123 -3.81 -9.31 3.10
N VAL A 124 -2.76 -8.57 2.74
CA VAL A 124 -1.47 -9.06 2.28
C VAL A 124 -0.46 -8.84 3.40
N ASP A 125 -0.33 -9.83 4.30
CA ASP A 125 0.52 -9.75 5.49
C ASP A 125 1.97 -10.10 5.14
N SER A 126 2.91 -9.18 5.39
CA SER A 126 4.34 -9.37 5.12
C SER A 126 4.97 -10.57 5.84
N ASP A 127 4.35 -11.06 6.91
CA ASP A 127 4.89 -12.21 7.66
C ASP A 127 4.72 -13.56 6.92
N VAL A 128 3.87 -13.61 5.88
CA VAL A 128 3.72 -14.82 5.04
C VAL A 128 4.67 -14.84 3.84
N PHE A 129 5.49 -13.80 3.68
CA PHE A 129 6.44 -13.63 2.59
C PHE A 129 7.89 -13.65 3.08
N GLY A 130 8.85 -13.85 2.18
CA GLY A 130 10.28 -13.78 2.48
C GLY A 130 10.77 -12.35 2.71
N SER A 131 10.16 -11.39 2.02
CA SER A 131 10.48 -9.97 2.09
C SER A 131 9.66 -9.24 3.16
N LYS A 132 10.24 -8.19 3.72
CA LYS A 132 9.51 -7.23 4.57
C LYS A 132 8.67 -6.22 3.77
N TYR A 133 8.77 -6.24 2.46
CA TYR A 133 8.01 -5.38 1.55
C TYR A 133 7.54 -6.18 0.31
N PRO A 134 6.63 -7.15 0.50
CA PRO A 134 6.24 -8.09 -0.56
C PRO A 134 5.62 -7.39 -1.77
N THR A 135 4.81 -6.38 -1.58
CA THR A 135 4.21 -5.61 -2.70
C THR A 135 5.23 -4.87 -3.57
N PHE A 136 6.52 -4.96 -3.24
CA PHE A 136 7.62 -4.41 -4.02
C PHE A 136 8.63 -5.47 -4.48
N TYR A 137 8.97 -6.44 -3.63
CA TYR A 137 10.05 -7.40 -3.87
C TYR A 137 9.56 -8.84 -4.16
N GLU A 138 8.29 -9.12 -3.94
CA GLU A 138 7.64 -10.42 -4.22
C GLU A 138 6.26 -10.17 -4.85
N ILE A 139 6.22 -9.32 -5.88
CA ILE A 139 4.98 -8.78 -6.46
C ILE A 139 4.09 -9.90 -6.97
N ASP A 140 4.65 -10.84 -7.75
CA ASP A 140 3.96 -12.01 -8.31
C ASP A 140 3.38 -12.90 -7.20
N ASP A 141 4.13 -13.12 -6.13
CA ASP A 141 3.68 -13.90 -4.98
C ASP A 141 2.50 -13.24 -4.24
N THR A 142 2.40 -11.89 -4.23
CA THR A 142 1.25 -11.24 -3.61
C THR A 142 -0.07 -11.54 -4.32
N PHE A 143 -0.02 -11.83 -5.62
CA PHE A 143 -1.18 -12.26 -6.39
C PHE A 143 -1.48 -13.74 -6.19
N SER A 144 -0.49 -14.60 -6.36
CA SER A 144 -0.68 -16.05 -6.31
C SER A 144 -1.00 -16.57 -4.90
N LYS A 145 -0.40 -15.98 -3.86
CA LYS A 145 -0.59 -16.41 -2.47
C LYS A 145 -1.73 -15.70 -1.74
N SER A 146 -2.00 -14.43 -2.09
CA SER A 146 -2.94 -13.60 -1.33
C SER A 146 -4.03 -12.96 -2.19
N ARG A 147 -4.06 -13.18 -3.51
CA ARG A 147 -5.00 -12.52 -4.43
C ARG A 147 -5.05 -11.00 -4.20
N SER A 148 -3.88 -10.36 -4.13
CA SER A 148 -3.77 -8.92 -3.90
C SER A 148 -4.68 -8.14 -4.85
N PRO A 149 -5.60 -7.29 -4.35
CA PRO A 149 -6.46 -6.50 -5.22
C PRO A 149 -5.75 -5.31 -5.86
N ILE A 150 -4.46 -5.11 -5.54
CA ILE A 150 -3.70 -3.96 -6.02
C ILE A 150 -2.36 -4.36 -6.63
N LEU A 151 -1.93 -3.60 -7.64
CA LEU A 151 -0.55 -3.58 -8.14
C LEU A 151 0.06 -2.21 -7.86
N LYS A 152 1.14 -2.17 -7.10
CA LYS A 152 1.84 -0.91 -6.77
C LYS A 152 2.44 -0.27 -8.03
N ARG A 153 2.33 1.04 -8.15
CA ARG A 153 2.92 1.79 -9.27
C ARG A 153 4.44 1.92 -9.17
N ARG A 154 4.98 1.97 -7.94
CA ARG A 154 6.40 2.24 -7.69
C ARG A 154 7.35 1.23 -8.36
N PRO A 155 7.10 -0.09 -8.41
CA PRO A 155 7.97 -1.04 -9.09
C PRO A 155 8.25 -0.72 -10.55
N PHE A 156 7.35 -0.01 -11.23
CA PHE A 156 7.54 0.41 -12.62
C PHE A 156 8.58 1.52 -12.80
N PHE A 157 8.92 2.27 -11.75
CA PHE A 157 9.74 3.48 -11.84
C PHE A 157 10.95 3.49 -10.91
N HIS A 158 11.04 2.57 -9.97
CA HIS A 158 12.01 2.67 -8.89
C HIS A 158 12.43 1.31 -8.36
N ASP A 159 13.62 0.90 -8.73
CA ASP A 159 14.32 -0.25 -8.14
C ASP A 159 15.79 0.14 -7.90
N PRO A 160 16.06 0.98 -6.86
CA PRO A 160 17.39 1.55 -6.61
C PRO A 160 18.43 0.50 -6.21
N LEU A 161 17.99 -0.66 -5.75
CA LEU A 161 18.88 -1.75 -5.33
C LEU A 161 18.98 -2.86 -6.38
N HIS A 162 18.34 -2.66 -7.54
CA HIS A 162 18.31 -3.64 -8.63
C HIS A 162 17.91 -5.05 -8.20
N HIS A 163 16.93 -5.16 -7.31
CA HIS A 163 16.41 -6.44 -6.82
C HIS A 163 15.71 -7.22 -7.92
N ASP A 164 15.02 -6.52 -8.80
CA ASP A 164 14.36 -7.09 -9.96
C ASP A 164 15.07 -6.67 -11.26
N ARG A 165 16.32 -7.12 -11.42
CA ARG A 165 17.22 -6.70 -12.51
C ARG A 165 16.66 -6.87 -13.91
N GLU A 166 15.76 -7.85 -14.11
CA GLU A 166 15.15 -8.17 -15.40
C GLU A 166 13.65 -7.89 -15.40
N CYS A 167 13.14 -7.16 -14.41
CA CYS A 167 11.70 -7.00 -14.13
C CYS A 167 10.96 -8.33 -14.04
N LEU A 168 11.63 -9.37 -13.53
CA LEU A 168 11.09 -10.71 -13.50
C LEU A 168 9.83 -10.82 -12.63
N PHE A 169 9.86 -10.24 -11.43
CA PHE A 169 8.70 -10.25 -10.52
C PHE A 169 7.54 -9.44 -11.09
N LEU A 170 7.83 -8.29 -11.70
CA LEU A 170 6.82 -7.47 -12.34
C LEU A 170 6.23 -8.14 -13.58
N ARG A 171 7.07 -8.80 -14.40
CA ARG A 171 6.61 -9.56 -15.57
C ARG A 171 5.70 -10.70 -15.16
N ARG A 172 6.10 -11.55 -14.21
CA ARG A 172 5.27 -12.63 -13.68
C ARG A 172 3.96 -12.14 -13.10
N ALA A 173 3.99 -10.99 -12.42
CA ALA A 173 2.79 -10.36 -11.90
C ALA A 173 1.82 -9.95 -13.02
N ILE A 174 2.34 -9.36 -14.11
CA ILE A 174 1.52 -8.98 -15.27
C ILE A 174 0.97 -10.22 -15.98
N GLU A 175 1.79 -11.24 -16.21
CA GLU A 175 1.36 -12.53 -16.78
C GLU A 175 0.24 -13.15 -15.93
N TYR A 176 0.43 -13.20 -14.61
CA TYR A 176 -0.58 -13.72 -13.70
C TYR A 176 -1.89 -12.93 -13.75
N ILE A 177 -1.80 -11.59 -13.80
CA ILE A 177 -2.99 -10.72 -13.91
C ILE A 177 -3.75 -10.99 -15.21
N GLN A 178 -3.04 -11.21 -16.33
CA GLN A 178 -3.66 -11.52 -17.62
C GLN A 178 -4.36 -12.89 -17.64
N GLU A 179 -3.79 -13.87 -16.95
CA GLU A 179 -4.31 -15.24 -16.90
C GLU A 179 -5.47 -15.38 -15.91
N GLU A 180 -5.40 -14.70 -14.77
CA GLU A 180 -6.24 -14.94 -13.59
C GLU A 180 -7.21 -13.79 -13.25
N SER A 181 -7.16 -12.68 -14.00
CA SER A 181 -8.05 -11.53 -13.77
C SER A 181 -8.58 -10.95 -15.07
N GLU A 182 -9.69 -10.22 -14.97
CA GLU A 182 -10.27 -9.46 -16.10
C GLU A 182 -9.72 -8.02 -16.16
N TYR A 183 -8.66 -7.72 -15.40
CA TYR A 183 -8.12 -6.36 -15.34
C TYR A 183 -7.48 -5.95 -16.67
N PRO A 184 -7.91 -4.84 -17.29
CA PRO A 184 -7.40 -4.42 -18.59
C PRO A 184 -5.98 -3.85 -18.48
N ILE A 185 -4.97 -4.67 -18.78
CA ILE A 185 -3.54 -4.32 -18.66
C ILE A 185 -3.18 -3.07 -19.45
N GLU A 186 -3.85 -2.82 -20.57
CA GLU A 186 -3.63 -1.61 -21.37
C GLU A 186 -3.90 -0.31 -20.60
N LEU A 187 -4.70 -0.32 -19.53
CA LEU A 187 -4.90 0.84 -18.67
C LEU A 187 -3.65 1.15 -17.85
N ILE A 188 -2.91 0.12 -17.41
CA ILE A 188 -1.61 0.28 -16.74
C ILE A 188 -0.64 0.95 -17.70
N ILE A 189 -0.49 0.42 -18.90
CA ILE A 189 0.40 0.95 -19.94
C ILE A 189 0.06 2.40 -20.25
N LYS A 190 -1.20 2.70 -20.56
CA LYS A 190 -1.67 4.06 -20.86
C LYS A 190 -1.38 5.02 -19.71
N ASN A 191 -1.58 4.59 -18.46
CA ASN A 191 -1.31 5.43 -17.29
C ASN A 191 0.19 5.70 -17.15
N ILE A 192 1.04 4.69 -17.28
CA ILE A 192 2.49 4.82 -17.18
C ILE A 192 3.02 5.76 -18.25
N LEU A 193 2.66 5.54 -19.52
CA LEU A 193 3.08 6.39 -20.63
C LEU A 193 2.64 7.85 -20.46
N ARG A 194 1.44 8.08 -19.94
CA ARG A 194 0.90 9.43 -19.70
C ARG A 194 1.58 10.15 -18.53
N THR A 195 1.98 9.43 -17.49
CA THR A 195 2.44 10.04 -16.23
C THR A 195 3.96 10.03 -16.07
N SER A 196 4.68 9.25 -16.88
CA SER A 196 6.13 9.15 -16.79
C SER A 196 6.81 10.13 -17.72
N LYS A 197 7.95 10.66 -17.27
CA LYS A 197 8.81 11.46 -18.16
C LYS A 197 9.57 10.53 -19.11
N PRO A 198 9.85 10.92 -20.36
CA PRO A 198 10.59 10.10 -21.32
C PRO A 198 11.92 9.57 -20.77
N LYS A 199 12.63 10.37 -19.96
CA LYS A 199 13.89 9.95 -19.33
C LYS A 199 13.71 8.82 -18.32
N ASP A 200 12.59 8.77 -17.59
CA ASP A 200 12.32 7.77 -16.58
C ASP A 200 11.93 6.44 -17.26
N ILE A 201 11.20 6.53 -18.39
CA ILE A 201 10.89 5.40 -19.27
C ILE A 201 12.18 4.85 -19.93
N ALA A 202 13.06 5.73 -20.42
CA ALA A 202 14.32 5.34 -21.04
C ALA A 202 15.31 4.70 -20.06
N THR A 203 15.28 5.10 -18.78
CA THR A 203 16.13 4.54 -17.74
C THR A 203 15.67 3.14 -17.32
N ASN A 204 14.37 2.84 -17.47
CA ASN A 204 13.77 1.52 -17.23
C ASN A 204 13.48 0.81 -18.56
N MET A 205 14.48 0.62 -19.42
CA MET A 205 14.33 -0.17 -20.67
C MET A 205 13.74 -1.58 -20.44
N THR A 206 13.85 -2.10 -19.22
CA THR A 206 13.21 -3.32 -18.77
C THR A 206 11.68 -3.23 -18.76
N LEU A 207 11.13 -2.04 -18.54
CA LEU A 207 9.67 -1.80 -18.60
C LEU A 207 9.11 -2.01 -20.02
N LEU A 208 9.81 -1.49 -21.01
CA LEU A 208 9.42 -1.67 -22.43
C LEU A 208 9.43 -3.15 -22.81
N LYS A 209 10.39 -3.95 -22.31
CA LYS A 209 10.44 -5.39 -22.57
C LYS A 209 9.30 -6.17 -21.90
N VAL A 210 8.78 -5.72 -20.76
CA VAL A 210 7.58 -6.32 -20.16
C VAL A 210 6.37 -6.09 -21.07
N PHE A 211 6.30 -4.94 -21.73
CA PHE A 211 5.18 -4.57 -22.59
C PHE A 211 5.34 -5.01 -24.05
N ASP A 212 6.57 -5.21 -24.53
CA ASP A 212 6.83 -5.78 -25.88
C ASP A 212 6.47 -7.27 -25.97
N SER A 213 6.26 -7.95 -24.84
CA SER A 213 5.84 -9.33 -24.74
C SER A 213 4.31 -9.49 -24.54
N LEU A 214 3.58 -8.38 -24.52
CA LEU A 214 2.12 -8.29 -24.44
C LEU A 214 1.52 -7.92 -25.79
#